data_5654f4851e4f82fcd81d288971fa2c37
#
_entry.id   5654f4851e4f82fcd81d288971fa2c37
#
_cell.length_a   1.000
_cell.length_b   1.000
_cell.length_c   1.000
_cell.angle_alpha   90.00
_cell.angle_beta   90.00
_cell.angle_gamma   90.00
#
_symmetry.space_group_name_H-M   'P 1'
#
loop_
_entity.id
_entity.type
_entity.pdbx_description
1 polymer ?
#
loop_
_entity_poly.entity_id
_entity_poly.type
_entity_poly.pdbx_seq_one_letter_code
_entity_poly.pdbx_strand_id
1 'polypeptide(L)'
;DELIQAMASAPKVCHYIDIPLQHCNDRILKEMNRCSTDASIKDTIGRLRKAMPDIHIRTTMIAGLPGETKEDFAQLEAFVEEMKFERLGVFPYSKEEGTLAATMKGQVRQQTKEKRRDAIMALQCSISLEHNQAKVGQVMEVLVEGQDEDGSYIGRTRYDAPDVDNGVLFTSSRQLEPGDFVEVEIIDAFDYDLVGREVEA
;
A
#
# COMPACT_ATOMS: atom_id res chain seq x y z
N ASP A 1 -8.42 6.21 18.89
CA ASP A 1 -9.87 6.11 18.59
C ASP A 1 -10.43 7.40 17.99
N GLU A 2 -10.09 8.58 18.52
CA GLU A 2 -10.58 9.87 18.01
C GLU A 2 -10.26 10.09 16.52
N LEU A 3 -9.02 9.80 16.08
CA LEU A 3 -8.62 9.91 14.68
C LEU A 3 -9.45 8.98 13.78
N ILE A 4 -9.64 7.73 14.19
CA ILE A 4 -10.45 6.75 13.44
C ILE A 4 -11.88 7.24 13.28
N GLN A 5 -12.48 7.75 14.35
CA GLN A 5 -13.83 8.31 14.31
C GLN A 5 -13.91 9.57 13.45
N ALA A 6 -12.91 10.46 13.55
CA ALA A 6 -12.86 11.66 12.73
C ALA A 6 -12.77 11.33 11.23
N MET A 7 -11.92 10.37 10.84
CA MET A 7 -11.83 9.91 9.46
C MET A 7 -13.12 9.28 8.96
N ALA A 8 -13.70 8.37 9.75
CA ALA A 8 -14.92 7.66 9.37
C ALA A 8 -16.16 8.58 9.25
N SER A 9 -16.19 9.71 9.98
CA SER A 9 -17.35 10.62 9.99
C SER A 9 -17.21 11.82 9.06
N ALA A 10 -16.02 12.09 8.53
CA ALA A 10 -15.77 13.28 7.72
C ALA A 10 -15.95 12.97 6.21
N PRO A 11 -17.03 13.43 5.56
CA PRO A 11 -17.37 13.01 4.18
C PRO A 11 -16.36 13.47 3.11
N LYS A 12 -15.50 14.44 3.46
CA LYS A 12 -14.43 14.95 2.56
C LYS A 12 -13.07 14.28 2.79
N VAL A 13 -12.96 13.37 3.75
CA VAL A 13 -11.74 12.62 4.01
C VAL A 13 -11.84 11.28 3.29
N CYS A 14 -10.87 11.00 2.43
CA CYS A 14 -10.77 9.69 1.79
C CYS A 14 -10.48 8.60 2.84
N HIS A 15 -11.09 7.43 2.69
CA HIS A 15 -10.77 6.26 3.50
C HIS A 15 -9.43 5.66 3.04
N TYR A 16 -8.38 6.43 3.25
CA TYR A 16 -7.01 6.10 2.91
C TYR A 16 -6.08 6.53 4.04
N ILE A 17 -5.13 5.67 4.39
CA ILE A 17 -4.13 5.98 5.41
C ILE A 17 -2.78 5.35 5.07
N ASP A 18 -1.70 6.13 5.19
CA ASP A 18 -0.33 5.64 5.08
C ASP A 18 0.28 5.53 6.48
N ILE A 19 0.60 4.29 6.89
CA ILE A 19 1.19 3.98 8.21
C ILE A 19 2.49 3.21 7.98
N PRO A 20 3.67 3.84 8.16
CA PRO A 20 4.96 3.18 7.97
C PRO A 20 5.27 2.23 9.13
N LEU A 21 4.81 0.98 9.05
CA LEU A 21 4.96 -0.02 10.11
C LEU A 21 6.41 -0.48 10.26
N GLN A 22 7.14 -0.58 9.18
CA GLN A 22 8.55 -0.96 9.05
C GLN A 22 8.84 -2.45 9.30
N HIS A 23 8.25 -3.07 10.33
CA HIS A 23 8.33 -4.48 10.68
C HIS A 23 7.14 -4.91 11.55
N CYS A 24 6.96 -6.23 11.78
CA CYS A 24 5.95 -6.76 12.70
C CYS A 24 6.55 -7.45 13.94
N ASN A 25 7.82 -7.88 13.87
CA ASN A 25 8.45 -8.61 14.98
C ASN A 25 8.78 -7.67 16.14
N ASP A 26 8.31 -7.98 17.35
CA ASP A 26 8.43 -7.12 18.54
C ASP A 26 9.88 -6.82 18.92
N ARG A 27 10.79 -7.81 18.77
CA ARG A 27 12.22 -7.62 19.04
C ARG A 27 12.83 -6.61 18.06
N ILE A 28 12.54 -6.77 16.77
CA ILE A 28 13.04 -5.87 15.72
C ILE A 28 12.46 -4.47 15.91
N LEU A 29 11.15 -4.34 16.15
CA LEU A 29 10.51 -3.05 16.42
C LEU A 29 11.14 -2.33 17.62
N LYS A 30 11.44 -3.06 18.70
CA LYS A 30 12.13 -2.51 19.86
C LYS A 30 13.56 -2.05 19.53
N GLU A 31 14.30 -2.80 18.73
CA GLU A 31 15.64 -2.44 18.27
C GLU A 31 15.61 -1.19 17.36
N MET A 32 14.52 -0.98 16.63
CA MET A 32 14.23 0.24 15.85
C MET A 32 13.76 1.42 16.72
N ASN A 33 13.68 1.26 18.04
CA ASN A 33 13.11 2.24 18.98
C ASN A 33 11.64 2.60 18.69
N ARG A 34 10.86 1.60 18.24
CA ARG A 34 9.42 1.72 18.05
C ARG A 34 8.66 1.16 19.24
N CYS A 35 7.60 1.87 19.66
CA CYS A 35 6.76 1.45 20.78
C CYS A 35 5.66 0.47 20.38
N SER A 36 5.47 0.20 19.09
CA SER A 36 4.45 -0.73 18.57
C SER A 36 4.90 -2.18 18.76
N THR A 37 3.92 -3.07 18.87
CA THR A 37 4.07 -4.53 18.88
C THR A 37 3.20 -5.15 17.80
N ASP A 38 3.44 -6.40 17.40
CA ASP A 38 2.59 -7.15 16.47
C ASP A 38 1.11 -7.05 16.85
N ALA A 39 0.82 -7.33 18.13
CA ALA A 39 -0.55 -7.27 18.66
C ALA A 39 -1.16 -5.86 18.55
N SER A 40 -0.40 -4.81 18.87
CA SER A 40 -0.92 -3.43 18.80
C SER A 40 -1.12 -2.95 17.35
N ILE A 41 -0.29 -3.41 16.44
CA ILE A 41 -0.43 -3.13 15.01
C ILE A 41 -1.69 -3.80 14.47
N LYS A 42 -1.87 -5.10 14.72
CA LYS A 42 -3.06 -5.86 14.29
C LYS A 42 -4.35 -5.29 14.87
N ASP A 43 -4.35 -4.90 16.15
CA ASP A 43 -5.49 -4.23 16.77
C ASP A 43 -5.82 -2.90 16.08
N THR A 44 -4.82 -2.08 15.80
CA THR A 44 -5.03 -0.79 15.11
C THR A 44 -5.61 -0.97 13.72
N ILE A 45 -5.05 -1.90 12.91
CA ILE A 45 -5.56 -2.22 11.58
C ILE A 45 -6.99 -2.78 11.66
N GLY A 46 -7.26 -3.68 12.61
CA GLY A 46 -8.59 -4.23 12.82
C GLY A 46 -9.63 -3.16 13.16
N ARG A 47 -9.27 -2.18 13.99
CA ARG A 47 -10.15 -1.05 14.33
C ARG A 47 -10.39 -0.11 13.16
N LEU A 48 -9.37 0.17 12.35
CA LEU A 48 -9.51 0.95 11.11
C LEU A 48 -10.48 0.28 10.15
N ARG A 49 -10.28 -0.99 9.83
CA ARG A 49 -11.14 -1.76 8.93
C ARG A 49 -12.55 -1.97 9.46
N LYS A 50 -12.72 -2.06 10.78
CA LYS A 50 -14.04 -2.13 11.40
C LYS A 50 -14.83 -0.83 11.28
N ALA A 51 -14.15 0.31 11.43
CA ALA A 51 -14.78 1.63 11.34
C ALA A 51 -15.02 2.07 9.88
N MET A 52 -14.13 1.67 8.98
CA MET A 52 -14.15 2.00 7.56
C MET A 52 -13.85 0.71 6.77
N PRO A 53 -14.88 -0.11 6.43
CA PRO A 53 -14.67 -1.39 5.73
C PRO A 53 -14.02 -1.28 4.36
N ASP A 54 -14.10 -0.11 3.73
CA ASP A 54 -13.51 0.23 2.45
C ASP A 54 -12.15 0.95 2.55
N ILE A 55 -11.57 1.04 3.76
CA ILE A 55 -10.29 1.76 3.92
C ILE A 55 -9.16 1.06 3.16
N HIS A 56 -8.39 1.87 2.44
CA HIS A 56 -7.13 1.44 1.85
C HIS A 56 -5.97 1.83 2.78
N ILE A 57 -5.21 0.83 3.18
CA ILE A 57 -4.05 1.00 4.07
C ILE A 57 -2.78 0.82 3.25
N ARG A 58 -2.00 1.90 3.18
CA ARG A 58 -0.64 1.88 2.66
C ARG A 58 0.34 1.68 3.79
N THR A 59 1.36 0.88 3.56
CA THR A 59 2.44 0.67 4.53
C THR A 59 3.79 0.54 3.85
N THR A 60 4.83 0.74 4.64
CA THR A 60 6.22 0.52 4.25
C THR A 60 6.86 -0.46 5.21
N MET A 61 7.62 -1.43 4.66
CA MET A 61 8.40 -2.40 5.42
C MET A 61 9.89 -2.29 5.07
N ILE A 62 10.73 -2.70 6.01
CA ILE A 62 12.18 -2.78 5.81
C ILE A 62 12.60 -4.23 6.02
N ALA A 63 13.25 -4.82 5.02
CA ALA A 63 13.77 -6.18 5.08
C ALA A 63 15.28 -6.19 5.29
N GLY A 64 15.77 -7.12 6.11
CA GLY A 64 17.21 -7.30 6.32
C GLY A 64 17.83 -6.32 7.31
N LEU A 65 17.10 -5.92 8.32
CA LEU A 65 17.62 -5.14 9.45
C LEU A 65 18.76 -5.88 10.15
N PRO A 66 19.72 -5.17 10.79
CA PRO A 66 20.75 -5.81 11.60
C PRO A 66 20.13 -6.75 12.64
N GLY A 67 20.60 -8.00 12.71
CA GLY A 67 20.08 -9.00 13.63
C GLY A 67 18.78 -9.70 13.20
N GLU A 68 18.17 -9.34 12.06
CA GLU A 68 17.00 -10.02 11.53
C GLU A 68 17.35 -11.46 11.10
N THR A 69 16.75 -12.45 11.76
CA THR A 69 16.94 -13.87 11.47
C THR A 69 16.06 -14.35 10.31
N LYS A 70 16.16 -15.63 9.97
CA LYS A 70 15.23 -16.25 8.99
C LYS A 70 13.83 -16.36 9.55
N GLU A 71 13.73 -16.66 10.84
CA GLU A 71 12.47 -16.80 11.56
C GLU A 71 11.75 -15.45 11.70
N ASP A 72 12.47 -14.35 11.97
CA ASP A 72 11.92 -13.00 11.98
C ASP A 72 11.37 -12.61 10.60
N PHE A 73 12.10 -12.95 9.54
CA PHE A 73 11.67 -12.70 8.18
C PHE A 73 10.43 -13.54 7.80
N ALA A 74 10.40 -14.83 8.15
CA ALA A 74 9.23 -15.68 7.93
C ALA A 74 7.97 -15.14 8.66
N GLN A 75 8.16 -14.56 9.86
CA GLN A 75 7.07 -13.87 10.56
C GLN A 75 6.59 -12.63 9.79
N LEU A 76 7.50 -11.88 9.17
CA LEU A 76 7.15 -10.72 8.36
C LEU A 76 6.36 -11.12 7.10
N GLU A 77 6.77 -12.20 6.43
CA GLU A 77 6.01 -12.74 5.28
C GLU A 77 4.60 -13.17 5.69
N ALA A 78 4.48 -13.96 6.77
CA ALA A 78 3.18 -14.38 7.29
C ALA A 78 2.29 -13.20 7.71
N PHE A 79 2.88 -12.16 8.29
CA PHE A 79 2.17 -10.94 8.66
C PHE A 79 1.62 -10.20 7.43
N VAL A 80 2.40 -10.06 6.36
CA VAL A 80 1.93 -9.42 5.12
C VAL A 80 0.80 -10.23 4.49
N GLU A 81 0.93 -11.56 4.45
CA GLU A 81 -0.12 -12.46 3.95
C GLU A 81 -1.42 -12.39 4.77
N GLU A 82 -1.31 -12.28 6.10
CA GLU A 82 -2.46 -12.16 7.01
C GLU A 82 -3.14 -10.78 6.88
N MET A 83 -2.34 -9.71 6.84
CA MET A 83 -2.87 -8.35 6.85
C MET A 83 -3.44 -7.90 5.51
N LYS A 84 -2.97 -8.45 4.39
CA LYS A 84 -3.45 -8.12 3.03
C LYS A 84 -3.59 -6.61 2.82
N PHE A 85 -2.47 -5.90 2.94
CA PHE A 85 -2.47 -4.45 2.72
C PHE A 85 -2.82 -4.12 1.27
N GLU A 86 -3.61 -3.09 1.08
CA GLU A 86 -4.01 -2.60 -0.24
C GLU A 86 -2.80 -2.03 -1.00
N ARG A 87 -1.88 -1.37 -0.27
CA ARG A 87 -0.62 -0.82 -0.79
C ARG A 87 0.52 -1.14 0.17
N LEU A 88 1.61 -1.68 -0.35
CA LEU A 88 2.79 -1.97 0.45
C LEU A 88 4.07 -1.80 -0.38
N GLY A 89 5.02 -1.06 0.18
CA GLY A 89 6.38 -0.97 -0.33
C GLY A 89 7.38 -1.63 0.62
N VAL A 90 8.40 -2.30 0.07
CA VAL A 90 9.46 -2.91 0.86
C VAL A 90 10.81 -2.39 0.42
N PHE A 91 11.62 -1.94 1.38
CA PHE A 91 12.98 -1.50 1.13
C PHE A 91 13.98 -2.46 1.78
N PRO A 92 15.08 -2.83 1.09
CA PRO A 92 16.19 -3.46 1.73
C PRO A 92 16.83 -2.47 2.70
N TYR A 93 17.15 -2.90 3.93
CA TYR A 93 17.80 -2.02 4.89
C TYR A 93 19.09 -1.40 4.30
N SER A 94 19.17 -0.08 4.29
CA SER A 94 20.36 0.70 3.94
C SER A 94 21.13 1.11 5.20
N LYS A 95 22.45 0.93 5.15
CA LYS A 95 23.33 1.32 6.25
C LYS A 95 23.69 2.79 6.13
N GLU A 96 22.98 3.64 6.87
CA GLU A 96 23.20 5.08 6.87
C GLU A 96 24.18 5.49 7.95
N GLU A 97 25.21 6.24 7.58
CA GLU A 97 26.22 6.75 8.50
C GLU A 97 25.59 7.62 9.61
N GLY A 98 26.12 7.50 10.84
CA GLY A 98 25.60 8.23 11.99
C GLY A 98 24.37 7.63 12.66
N THR A 99 23.77 6.56 12.10
CA THR A 99 22.64 5.88 12.72
C THR A 99 23.09 4.78 13.69
N LEU A 100 22.27 4.51 14.72
CA LEU A 100 22.52 3.40 15.64
C LEU A 100 22.56 2.06 14.89
N ALA A 101 21.63 1.84 13.96
CA ALA A 101 21.54 0.62 13.17
C ALA A 101 22.81 0.34 12.35
N ALA A 102 23.52 1.38 11.91
CA ALA A 102 24.78 1.22 11.18
C ALA A 102 25.91 0.60 12.03
N THR A 103 25.84 0.75 13.35
CA THR A 103 26.83 0.23 14.33
C THR A 103 26.44 -1.10 14.94
N MET A 104 25.20 -1.56 14.73
CA MET A 104 24.70 -2.81 15.28
C MET A 104 25.44 -4.00 14.69
N LYS A 105 25.64 -5.04 15.54
CA LYS A 105 26.14 -6.36 15.11
C LYS A 105 25.06 -7.10 14.30
N GLY A 106 25.51 -8.15 13.58
CA GLY A 106 24.56 -8.99 12.83
C GLY A 106 24.04 -8.33 11.54
N GLN A 107 24.86 -7.51 10.92
CA GLN A 107 24.54 -6.94 9.61
C GLN A 107 24.20 -8.04 8.59
N VAL A 108 23.04 -7.95 7.99
CA VAL A 108 22.57 -8.90 6.96
C VAL A 108 23.31 -8.60 5.64
N ARG A 109 23.69 -9.63 4.89
CA ARG A 109 24.33 -9.47 3.58
C ARG A 109 23.39 -8.81 2.59
N GLN A 110 23.89 -7.95 1.72
CA GLN A 110 23.09 -7.20 0.74
C GLN A 110 22.21 -8.11 -0.12
N GLN A 111 22.78 -9.18 -0.68
CA GLN A 111 22.02 -10.17 -1.45
C GLN A 111 20.85 -10.80 -0.67
N THR A 112 21.00 -10.98 0.65
CA THR A 112 19.92 -11.52 1.49
C THR A 112 18.81 -10.49 1.71
N LYS A 113 19.17 -9.24 1.91
CA LYS A 113 18.20 -8.14 2.02
C LYS A 113 17.34 -8.00 0.75
N GLU A 114 18.01 -8.03 -0.41
CA GLU A 114 17.35 -7.95 -1.72
C GLU A 114 16.40 -9.12 -1.96
N LYS A 115 16.86 -10.35 -1.67
CA LYS A 115 16.02 -11.55 -1.77
C LYS A 115 14.78 -11.47 -0.86
N ARG A 116 14.93 -10.95 0.35
CA ARG A 116 13.82 -10.77 1.29
C ARG A 116 12.84 -9.71 0.79
N ARG A 117 13.36 -8.56 0.32
CA ARG A 117 12.53 -7.53 -0.34
C ARG A 117 11.75 -8.12 -1.50
N ASP A 118 12.42 -8.85 -2.40
CA ASP A 118 11.80 -9.42 -3.60
C ASP A 118 10.72 -10.46 -3.27
N ALA A 119 10.94 -11.27 -2.21
CA ALA A 119 9.94 -12.24 -1.77
C ALA A 119 8.66 -11.57 -1.27
N ILE A 120 8.78 -10.52 -0.43
CA ILE A 120 7.59 -9.79 0.06
C ILE A 120 6.93 -9.01 -1.08
N MET A 121 7.70 -8.42 -1.99
CA MET A 121 7.14 -7.71 -3.15
C MET A 121 6.38 -8.65 -4.09
N ALA A 122 6.86 -9.88 -4.30
CA ALA A 122 6.14 -10.89 -5.08
C ALA A 122 4.83 -11.31 -4.38
N LEU A 123 4.85 -11.49 -3.06
CA LEU A 123 3.64 -11.76 -2.27
C LEU A 123 2.65 -10.58 -2.38
N GLN A 124 3.13 -9.34 -2.19
CA GLN A 124 2.29 -8.15 -2.29
C GLN A 124 1.71 -7.95 -3.69
N CYS A 125 2.44 -8.28 -4.73
CA CYS A 125 1.94 -8.25 -6.12
C CYS A 125 0.68 -9.12 -6.27
N SER A 126 0.70 -10.34 -5.72
CA SER A 126 -0.46 -11.24 -5.73
C SER A 126 -1.63 -10.69 -4.91
N ILE A 127 -1.35 -10.09 -3.74
CA ILE A 127 -2.37 -9.46 -2.89
C ILE A 127 -2.99 -8.24 -3.59
N SER A 128 -2.17 -7.41 -4.22
CA SER A 128 -2.63 -6.24 -4.97
C SER A 128 -3.53 -6.65 -6.14
N LEU A 129 -3.13 -7.68 -6.89
CA LEU A 129 -3.97 -8.23 -7.97
C LEU A 129 -5.32 -8.74 -7.45
N GLU A 130 -5.35 -9.46 -6.31
CA GLU A 130 -6.61 -9.92 -5.68
C GLU A 130 -7.53 -8.73 -5.35
N HIS A 131 -6.99 -7.67 -4.74
CA HIS A 131 -7.74 -6.45 -4.43
C HIS A 131 -8.24 -5.73 -5.69
N ASN A 132 -7.42 -5.65 -6.72
CA ASN A 132 -7.78 -4.99 -7.96
C ASN A 132 -8.83 -5.79 -8.75
N GLN A 133 -8.70 -7.11 -8.82
CA GLN A 133 -9.70 -7.99 -9.46
C GLN A 133 -11.07 -7.90 -8.81
N ALA A 134 -11.13 -7.71 -7.49
CA ALA A 134 -12.39 -7.51 -6.76
C ALA A 134 -13.12 -6.21 -7.15
N LYS A 135 -12.45 -5.27 -7.81
CA LYS A 135 -13.04 -4.01 -8.30
C LYS A 135 -13.64 -4.13 -9.70
N VAL A 136 -13.31 -5.18 -10.45
CA VAL A 136 -13.84 -5.37 -11.82
C VAL A 136 -15.38 -5.48 -11.79
N GLY A 137 -16.03 -4.71 -12.65
CA GLY A 137 -17.48 -4.56 -12.71
C GLY A 137 -18.04 -3.48 -11.77
N GLN A 138 -17.21 -2.83 -10.95
CA GLN A 138 -17.64 -1.69 -10.14
C GLN A 138 -17.49 -0.38 -10.91
N VAL A 139 -18.34 0.59 -10.60
CA VAL A 139 -18.24 1.97 -11.07
C VAL A 139 -17.56 2.77 -9.95
N MET A 140 -16.49 3.49 -10.30
CA MET A 140 -15.69 4.25 -9.35
C MET A 140 -15.51 5.69 -9.84
N GLU A 141 -15.58 6.65 -8.90
CA GLU A 141 -15.19 8.03 -9.17
C GLU A 141 -13.69 8.13 -9.37
N VAL A 142 -13.27 8.69 -10.48
CA VAL A 142 -11.86 8.86 -10.88
C VAL A 142 -11.58 10.34 -11.12
N LEU A 143 -10.53 10.85 -10.51
CA LEU A 143 -9.96 12.15 -10.80
C LEU A 143 -9.02 12.03 -12.00
N VAL A 144 -9.30 12.75 -13.06
CA VAL A 144 -8.46 12.82 -14.27
C VAL A 144 -7.16 13.56 -13.95
N GLU A 145 -6.02 12.94 -14.26
CA GLU A 145 -4.69 13.52 -14.06
C GLU A 145 -4.00 13.86 -15.37
N GLY A 146 -4.39 13.19 -16.46
CA GLY A 146 -3.79 13.43 -17.77
C GLY A 146 -4.29 12.46 -18.83
N GLN A 147 -3.55 12.44 -19.95
CA GLN A 147 -3.79 11.55 -21.07
C GLN A 147 -2.45 10.95 -21.51
N ASP A 148 -2.46 9.67 -21.82
CA ASP A 148 -1.31 8.95 -22.35
C ASP A 148 -1.13 9.19 -23.85
N GLU A 149 0.01 8.76 -24.41
CA GLU A 149 0.36 8.92 -25.81
C GLU A 149 -0.60 8.21 -26.79
N ASP A 150 -1.24 7.14 -26.34
CA ASP A 150 -2.25 6.38 -27.11
C ASP A 150 -3.66 6.98 -27.06
N GLY A 151 -3.86 8.05 -26.30
CA GLY A 151 -5.14 8.73 -26.13
C GLY A 151 -5.99 8.22 -24.97
N SER A 152 -5.54 7.23 -24.23
CA SER A 152 -6.18 6.79 -22.98
C SER A 152 -6.00 7.83 -21.89
N TYR A 153 -7.02 8.04 -21.05
CA TYR A 153 -6.92 8.90 -19.89
C TYR A 153 -6.27 8.18 -18.72
N ILE A 154 -5.52 8.94 -17.94
CA ILE A 154 -4.89 8.50 -16.70
C ILE A 154 -5.58 9.24 -15.55
N GLY A 155 -5.94 8.52 -14.52
CA GLY A 155 -6.51 9.10 -13.32
C GLY A 155 -6.26 8.24 -12.10
N ARG A 156 -6.78 8.67 -10.97
CA ARG A 156 -6.71 7.93 -9.70
C ARG A 156 -8.04 7.96 -8.97
N THR A 157 -8.26 6.95 -8.15
CA THR A 157 -9.44 6.89 -7.30
C THR A 157 -9.19 7.62 -5.97
N ARG A 158 -10.24 7.77 -5.17
CA ARG A 158 -10.15 8.28 -3.80
C ARG A 158 -9.29 7.41 -2.84
N TYR A 159 -8.89 6.24 -3.29
CA TYR A 159 -8.11 5.26 -2.54
C TYR A 159 -6.62 5.22 -2.91
N ASP A 160 -6.18 6.17 -3.74
CA ASP A 160 -4.82 6.20 -4.25
C ASP A 160 -4.19 7.58 -4.02
N ALA A 161 -3.00 7.61 -3.44
CA ALA A 161 -2.23 8.83 -3.27
C ALA A 161 -1.56 9.24 -4.59
N PRO A 162 -1.48 10.55 -4.91
CA PRO A 162 -0.83 11.03 -6.12
C PRO A 162 0.65 10.63 -6.17
N ASP A 163 1.15 10.30 -7.34
CA ASP A 163 2.56 10.02 -7.67
C ASP A 163 3.20 8.78 -6.99
N VAL A 164 2.47 8.08 -6.11
CA VAL A 164 3.04 6.96 -5.34
C VAL A 164 2.22 5.68 -5.37
N ASP A 165 0.93 5.76 -5.64
CA ASP A 165 0.03 4.62 -5.73
C ASP A 165 -0.36 4.34 -7.18
N ASN A 166 -1.28 3.40 -7.35
CA ASN A 166 -1.71 2.88 -8.64
C ASN A 166 -2.62 3.86 -9.36
N GLY A 167 -2.71 3.70 -10.67
CA GLY A 167 -3.59 4.49 -11.53
C GLY A 167 -4.79 3.71 -12.07
N VAL A 168 -5.67 4.48 -12.71
CA VAL A 168 -6.75 3.97 -13.57
C VAL A 168 -6.49 4.47 -14.98
N LEU A 169 -6.26 3.53 -15.91
CA LEU A 169 -6.24 3.81 -17.35
C LEU A 169 -7.66 3.63 -17.89
N PHE A 170 -8.22 4.63 -18.55
CA PHE A 170 -9.59 4.51 -19.02
C PHE A 170 -9.84 5.24 -20.33
N THR A 171 -10.90 4.84 -21.04
CA THR A 171 -11.36 5.48 -22.26
C THR A 171 -12.59 6.33 -22.00
N SER A 172 -12.73 7.43 -22.76
CA SER A 172 -13.88 8.32 -22.75
C SER A 172 -14.28 8.66 -24.18
N SER A 173 -15.56 8.88 -24.41
CA SER A 173 -16.11 9.37 -25.69
C SER A 173 -16.04 10.89 -25.82
N ARG A 174 -15.80 11.60 -24.72
CA ARG A 174 -15.67 13.06 -24.67
C ARG A 174 -14.25 13.49 -24.29
N GLN A 175 -13.93 14.73 -24.56
CA GLN A 175 -12.69 15.31 -24.11
C GLN A 175 -12.79 15.66 -22.62
N LEU A 176 -11.79 15.24 -21.86
CA LEU A 176 -11.63 15.49 -20.44
C LEU A 176 -10.37 16.31 -20.18
N GLU A 177 -10.40 17.10 -19.11
CA GLU A 177 -9.27 17.93 -18.68
C GLU A 177 -8.75 17.43 -17.30
N PRO A 178 -7.45 17.58 -17.01
CA PRO A 178 -6.93 17.31 -15.67
C PRO A 178 -7.69 18.09 -14.61
N GLY A 179 -8.16 17.39 -13.57
CA GLY A 179 -9.01 17.95 -12.52
C GLY A 179 -10.49 17.59 -12.63
N ASP A 180 -10.92 17.04 -13.75
CA ASP A 180 -12.29 16.53 -13.89
C ASP A 180 -12.50 15.30 -13.01
N PHE A 181 -13.71 15.14 -12.48
CA PHE A 181 -14.17 13.90 -11.83
C PHE A 181 -15.14 13.19 -12.74
N VAL A 182 -14.92 11.91 -12.97
CA VAL A 182 -15.71 11.06 -13.85
C VAL A 182 -16.02 9.73 -13.21
N GLU A 183 -17.17 9.14 -13.55
CA GLU A 183 -17.51 7.78 -13.15
C GLU A 183 -16.95 6.80 -14.18
N VAL A 184 -16.13 5.84 -13.73
CA VAL A 184 -15.45 4.87 -14.56
C VAL A 184 -15.87 3.46 -14.15
N GLU A 185 -16.41 2.69 -15.08
CA GLU A 185 -16.62 1.25 -14.92
C GLU A 185 -15.29 0.54 -15.08
N ILE A 186 -14.85 -0.18 -14.05
CA ILE A 186 -13.62 -0.99 -14.08
C ILE A 186 -13.91 -2.27 -14.87
N ILE A 187 -13.20 -2.48 -15.97
CA ILE A 187 -13.42 -3.60 -16.90
C ILE A 187 -12.30 -4.64 -16.84
N ASP A 188 -11.11 -4.25 -16.35
CA ASP A 188 -9.96 -5.14 -16.20
C ASP A 188 -9.05 -4.65 -15.06
N ALA A 189 -8.15 -5.52 -14.59
CA ALA A 189 -7.24 -5.22 -13.50
C ALA A 189 -5.91 -5.93 -13.68
N PHE A 190 -4.83 -5.18 -13.48
CA PHE A 190 -3.46 -5.65 -13.41
C PHE A 190 -2.93 -5.67 -11.99
N ASP A 191 -1.69 -6.09 -11.80
CA ASP A 191 -1.03 -6.20 -10.50
C ASP A 191 -1.11 -4.88 -9.70
N TYR A 192 -1.01 -3.76 -10.41
CA TYR A 192 -1.01 -2.44 -9.79
C TYR A 192 -2.12 -1.53 -10.34
N ASP A 193 -2.42 -1.54 -11.62
CA ASP A 193 -3.31 -0.59 -12.26
C ASP A 193 -4.67 -1.20 -12.59
N LEU A 194 -5.68 -0.34 -12.70
CA LEU A 194 -7.02 -0.67 -13.15
C LEU A 194 -7.22 -0.20 -14.58
N VAL A 195 -8.07 -0.89 -15.31
CA VAL A 195 -8.51 -0.47 -16.65
C VAL A 195 -10.02 -0.28 -16.65
N GLY A 196 -10.48 0.81 -17.26
CA GLY A 196 -11.88 1.16 -17.26
C GLY A 196 -12.37 1.89 -18.50
N ARG A 197 -13.63 2.22 -18.45
CA ARG A 197 -14.27 3.13 -19.42
C ARG A 197 -15.17 4.08 -18.67
N GLU A 198 -15.24 5.32 -19.11
CA GLU A 198 -16.18 6.29 -18.57
C GLU A 198 -17.62 5.81 -18.77
N VAL A 199 -18.44 5.95 -17.75
CA VAL A 199 -19.89 5.72 -17.82
C VAL A 199 -20.56 7.01 -18.27
N GLU A 200 -21.20 6.97 -19.42
CA GLU A 200 -21.98 8.12 -19.90
C GLU A 200 -23.17 8.36 -18.97
N ALA A 201 -23.37 9.63 -18.59
CA ALA A 201 -24.47 10.06 -17.72
C ALA A 201 -25.82 10.10 -18.44
#